data_41946e31ee06961716da9c4f9dd17d53
#
_entry.id   41946e31ee06961716da9c4f9dd17d53
#
_cell.length_a   1.000
_cell.length_b   1.000
_cell.length_c   1.000
_cell.angle_alpha   90.00
_cell.angle_beta   90.00
_cell.angle_gamma   90.00
#
_symmetry.space_group_name_H-M   'P 1'
#
loop_
_entity.id
_entity.type
_entity.pdbx_description
1 polymer ?
#
loop_
_entity_poly.entity_id
_entity_poly.type
_entity_poly.pdbx_seq_one_letter_code
_entity_poly.pdbx_strand_id
1 'polypeptide(L)'
;MWRIEQFRVVPWPKSKYGRFHIGDSYIVLNTYVKDPANPNKLSYDAHFWIGSESTQDEYGTAAYKTVELDDKLGGEPVQHREVEENESALFLSYFPRGLTYLEGGVD
;
A
#
# COMPACT_ATOMS: atom_id res chain seq x y z
N MET A 1 -5.30 3.56 2.85
CA MET A 1 -5.07 2.77 1.61
C MET A 1 -5.49 3.58 0.40
N TRP A 2 -4.70 3.53 -0.67
CA TRP A 2 -4.93 4.29 -1.89
C TRP A 2 -4.72 3.40 -3.10
N ARG A 3 -5.47 3.67 -4.16
CA ARG A 3 -5.34 3.03 -5.46
C ARG A 3 -4.64 4.00 -6.44
N ILE A 4 -3.82 3.48 -7.32
CA ILE A 4 -3.20 4.28 -8.37
C ILE A 4 -4.14 4.32 -9.58
N GLU A 5 -4.58 5.53 -9.97
CA GLU A 5 -5.44 5.74 -11.13
C GLU A 5 -4.85 6.83 -12.01
N GLN A 6 -4.38 6.48 -13.20
CA GLN A 6 -3.81 7.43 -14.17
C GLN A 6 -2.77 8.38 -13.55
N PHE A 7 -1.73 7.81 -12.93
CA PHE A 7 -0.66 8.54 -12.24
C PHE A 7 -1.10 9.32 -11.00
N ARG A 8 -2.31 9.10 -10.51
CA ARG A 8 -2.84 9.75 -9.31
C ARG A 8 -3.05 8.75 -8.20
N VAL A 9 -2.88 9.24 -6.97
CA VAL A 9 -3.17 8.49 -5.76
C VAL A 9 -4.62 8.80 -5.36
N VAL A 10 -5.49 7.79 -5.41
CA VAL A 10 -6.93 7.94 -5.12
C VAL A 10 -7.26 7.16 -3.86
N PRO A 11 -7.93 7.77 -2.85
CA PRO A 11 -8.31 7.05 -1.63
C PRO A 11 -9.18 5.84 -1.95
N TRP A 12 -8.84 4.69 -1.34
CA TRP A 12 -9.61 3.46 -1.49
C TRP A 12 -10.62 3.37 -0.35
N PRO A 13 -11.91 3.17 -0.63
CA PRO A 13 -12.94 3.13 0.43
C PRO A 13 -12.66 2.06 1.48
N LYS A 14 -12.92 2.35 2.74
CA LYS A 14 -12.71 1.40 3.84
C LYS A 14 -13.50 0.11 3.65
N SER A 15 -14.69 0.18 3.06
CA SER A 15 -15.53 -0.98 2.76
C SER A 15 -14.88 -1.94 1.75
N LYS A 16 -13.86 -1.48 1.02
CA LYS A 16 -13.15 -2.27 0.01
C LYS A 16 -11.74 -2.69 0.46
N TYR A 17 -11.35 -2.40 1.70
CA TYR A 17 -10.04 -2.79 2.21
C TYR A 17 -9.90 -4.32 2.18
N GLY A 18 -8.76 -4.81 1.71
CA GLY A 18 -8.51 -6.22 1.48
C GLY A 18 -8.89 -6.70 0.09
N ARG A 19 -9.52 -5.85 -0.72
CA ARG A 19 -9.86 -6.15 -2.12
C ARG A 19 -8.91 -5.41 -3.05
N PHE A 20 -8.27 -6.15 -3.95
CA PHE A 20 -7.26 -5.61 -4.86
C PHE A 20 -7.54 -6.08 -6.27
N HIS A 21 -7.62 -5.14 -7.21
CA HIS A 21 -7.70 -5.48 -8.63
C HIS A 21 -6.32 -5.86 -9.14
N ILE A 22 -6.20 -7.00 -9.78
CA ILE A 22 -4.91 -7.53 -10.27
C ILE A 22 -4.29 -6.69 -11.38
N GLY A 23 -5.08 -5.84 -12.03
CA GLY A 23 -4.60 -4.90 -13.04
C GLY A 23 -4.09 -3.58 -12.48
N ASP A 24 -4.09 -3.40 -11.17
CA ASP A 24 -3.74 -2.13 -10.52
C ASP A 24 -2.62 -2.26 -9.51
N SER A 25 -2.18 -1.10 -9.01
CA SER A 25 -1.24 -0.99 -7.89
C SER A 25 -1.86 -0.13 -6.79
N TYR A 26 -1.47 -0.39 -5.55
CA TYR A 26 -2.03 0.26 -4.36
C TYR A 26 -0.94 0.65 -3.38
N ILE A 27 -1.24 1.63 -2.52
CA ILE A 27 -0.37 2.02 -1.40
C ILE A 27 -1.15 1.79 -0.11
N VAL A 28 -0.54 1.09 0.84
CA VAL A 28 -1.11 0.85 2.17
C VAL A 28 -0.13 1.40 3.20
N LEU A 29 -0.59 2.33 4.03
CA LEU A 29 0.21 2.91 5.10
C LEU A 29 -0.29 2.39 6.44
N ASN A 30 0.62 1.83 7.24
CA ASN A 30 0.37 1.44 8.62
C ASN A 30 1.11 2.40 9.56
N THR A 31 0.38 3.03 10.46
CA THR A 31 0.92 3.93 11.47
C THR A 31 0.81 3.25 12.84
N TYR A 32 1.88 3.23 13.60
CA TYR A 32 1.90 2.55 14.90
C TYR A 32 2.85 3.21 15.89
N VAL A 33 2.70 2.88 17.16
CA VAL A 33 3.61 3.31 18.23
C VAL A 33 4.62 2.20 18.47
N LYS A 34 5.89 2.45 18.15
CA LYS A 34 6.96 1.47 18.30
C LYS A 34 7.43 1.35 19.74
N ASP A 35 7.49 2.49 20.45
CA ASP A 35 7.93 2.57 21.84
C ASP A 35 6.79 3.07 22.72
N PRO A 36 6.18 2.21 23.58
CA PRO A 36 5.09 2.63 24.48
C PRO A 36 5.49 3.73 25.45
N ALA A 37 6.78 3.88 25.76
CA ALA A 37 7.27 4.96 26.62
C ALA A 37 7.27 6.32 25.91
N ASN A 38 7.10 6.32 24.58
CA ASN A 38 7.12 7.51 23.74
C ASN A 38 5.91 7.53 22.79
N PRO A 39 4.66 7.61 23.32
CA PRO A 39 3.45 7.46 22.52
C PRO A 39 3.25 8.56 21.47
N ASN A 40 3.97 9.68 21.59
CA ASN A 40 3.89 10.78 20.61
C ASN A 40 4.78 10.55 19.40
N LYS A 41 5.67 9.55 19.45
CA LYS A 41 6.53 9.21 18.31
C LYS A 41 5.89 8.08 17.53
N LEU A 42 5.38 8.41 16.34
CA LEU A 42 4.75 7.44 15.45
C LEU A 42 5.79 6.80 14.53
N SER A 43 5.58 5.54 14.24
CA SER A 43 6.35 4.79 13.23
C SER A 43 5.43 4.39 12.10
N TYR A 44 6.00 4.17 10.91
CA TYR A 44 5.23 3.95 9.70
C TYR A 44 5.81 2.81 8.87
N ASP A 45 4.92 1.95 8.35
CA ASP A 45 5.25 1.00 7.28
C ASP A 45 4.44 1.39 6.06
N ALA A 46 5.12 1.69 4.96
CA ALA A 46 4.48 2.05 3.70
C ALA A 46 4.66 0.89 2.71
N HIS A 47 3.56 0.27 2.33
CA HIS A 47 3.56 -0.86 1.40
C HIS A 47 3.04 -0.40 0.05
N PHE A 48 3.73 -0.77 -1.04
CA PHE A 48 3.19 -0.58 -2.38
C PHE A 48 2.94 -1.96 -2.99
N TRP A 49 1.66 -2.26 -3.20
CA TRP A 49 1.19 -3.55 -3.71
C TRP A 49 1.06 -3.50 -5.23
N ILE A 50 1.55 -4.53 -5.90
CA ILE A 50 1.60 -4.61 -7.36
C ILE A 50 0.80 -5.82 -7.80
N GLY A 51 -0.27 -5.60 -8.58
CA GLY A 51 -1.03 -6.67 -9.20
C GLY A 51 -0.26 -7.30 -10.36
N SER A 52 -0.51 -8.58 -10.62
CA SER A 52 0.20 -9.33 -11.67
C SER A 52 -0.02 -8.78 -13.07
N GLU A 53 -1.14 -8.07 -13.29
CA GLU A 53 -1.48 -7.45 -14.56
C GLU A 53 -1.38 -5.91 -14.52
N SER A 54 -0.77 -5.35 -13.46
CA SER A 54 -0.54 -3.92 -13.33
C SER A 54 0.45 -3.45 -14.39
N THR A 55 0.19 -2.28 -14.98
CA THR A 55 1.11 -1.71 -15.98
C THR A 55 2.35 -1.14 -15.31
N GLN A 56 3.43 -0.99 -16.08
CA GLN A 56 4.65 -0.36 -15.59
C GLN A 56 4.39 1.05 -15.07
N ASP A 57 3.50 1.79 -15.70
CA ASP A 57 3.14 3.14 -15.29
C ASP A 57 2.48 3.14 -13.91
N GLU A 58 1.61 2.16 -13.63
CA GLU A 58 0.91 2.06 -12.36
C GLU A 58 1.85 1.70 -11.21
N TYR A 59 2.65 0.63 -11.36
CA TYR A 59 3.56 0.24 -10.27
C TYR A 59 4.73 1.23 -10.12
N GLY A 60 5.17 1.85 -11.21
CA GLY A 60 6.18 2.91 -11.15
C GLY A 60 5.66 4.12 -10.39
N THR A 61 4.40 4.51 -10.63
CA THR A 61 3.74 5.59 -9.89
C THR A 61 3.59 5.23 -8.42
N ALA A 62 3.20 3.99 -8.09
CA ALA A 62 3.06 3.54 -6.72
C ALA A 62 4.40 3.66 -5.96
N ALA A 63 5.48 3.20 -6.56
CA ALA A 63 6.81 3.29 -5.97
C ALA A 63 7.24 4.74 -5.76
N TYR A 64 7.04 5.59 -6.76
CA TYR A 64 7.39 7.01 -6.70
C TYR A 64 6.57 7.75 -5.64
N LYS A 65 5.27 7.50 -5.57
CA LYS A 65 4.40 8.13 -4.58
C LYS A 65 4.68 7.64 -3.16
N THR A 66 5.16 6.42 -3.02
CA THR A 66 5.61 5.90 -1.72
C THR A 66 6.84 6.66 -1.24
N VAL A 67 7.77 7.01 -2.14
CA VAL A 67 8.92 7.86 -1.81
C VAL A 67 8.46 9.25 -1.41
N GLU A 68 7.50 9.85 -2.10
CA GLU A 68 6.94 11.16 -1.74
C GLU A 68 6.31 11.13 -0.35
N LEU A 69 5.58 10.08 -0.02
CA LEU A 69 4.96 9.89 1.29
C LEU A 69 6.03 9.78 2.38
N ASP A 70 7.10 9.03 2.10
CA ASP A 70 8.26 8.88 2.97
C ASP A 70 8.85 10.26 3.30
N ASP A 71 9.08 11.09 2.27
CA ASP A 71 9.61 12.44 2.43
C ASP A 71 8.69 13.33 3.28
N LYS A 72 7.37 13.25 3.06
CA LYS A 72 6.38 13.99 3.86
C LYS A 72 6.40 13.60 5.33
N LEU A 73 6.72 12.36 5.63
CA LEU A 73 6.77 11.83 6.99
C LEU A 73 8.19 11.89 7.59
N GLY A 74 9.08 12.69 6.98
CA GLY A 74 10.41 12.97 7.51
C GLY A 74 11.41 11.82 7.33
N GLY A 75 11.20 10.95 6.34
CA GLY A 75 12.09 9.82 6.08
C GLY A 75 11.95 8.68 7.09
N GLU A 76 10.91 8.73 7.94
CA GLU A 76 10.68 7.72 8.98
C GLU A 76 10.08 6.40 8.46
N PRO A 77 9.23 6.37 7.42
CA PRO A 77 8.61 5.12 6.97
C PRO A 77 9.60 4.09 6.45
N VAL A 78 9.34 2.83 6.78
CA VAL A 78 9.98 1.69 6.14
C VAL A 78 9.15 1.33 4.91
N GLN A 79 9.78 1.25 3.75
CA GLN A 79 9.09 0.94 2.50
C GLN A 79 9.13 -0.55 2.22
N HIS A 80 7.98 -1.12 1.84
CA HIS A 80 7.83 -2.54 1.53
C HIS A 80 7.19 -2.71 0.15
N ARG A 81 7.82 -3.52 -0.69
CA ARG A 81 7.25 -3.93 -1.97
C ARG A 81 6.45 -5.20 -1.77
N GLU A 82 5.15 -5.15 -2.10
CA GLU A 82 4.26 -6.31 -2.01
C GLU A 82 3.84 -6.75 -3.41
N VAL A 83 3.92 -8.02 -3.69
CA VAL A 83 3.56 -8.57 -4.99
C VAL A 83 2.40 -9.55 -4.80
N GLU A 84 1.44 -9.51 -5.71
CA GLU A 84 0.28 -10.41 -5.70
C GLU A 84 0.69 -11.86 -5.45
N GLU A 85 0.02 -12.53 -4.52
CA GLU A 85 0.27 -13.91 -4.07
C GLU A 85 1.59 -14.11 -3.33
N ASN A 86 2.44 -13.09 -3.22
CA ASN A 86 3.72 -13.16 -2.52
C ASN A 86 3.86 -12.04 -1.49
N GLU A 87 2.74 -11.65 -0.88
CA GLU A 87 2.72 -10.58 0.12
C GLU A 87 3.45 -11.01 1.40
N SER A 88 4.06 -10.04 2.07
CA SER A 88 4.74 -10.28 3.35
C SER A 88 3.74 -10.66 4.45
N ALA A 89 4.22 -11.36 5.48
CA ALA A 89 3.40 -11.71 6.63
C ALA A 89 2.86 -10.45 7.34
N LEU A 90 3.66 -9.39 7.39
CA LEU A 90 3.25 -8.11 7.97
C LEU A 90 2.05 -7.53 7.21
N PHE A 91 2.13 -7.47 5.88
CA PHE A 91 1.05 -6.96 5.06
C PHE A 91 -0.24 -7.76 5.25
N LEU A 92 -0.12 -9.08 5.23
CA LEU A 92 -1.27 -9.98 5.41
C LEU A 92 -1.92 -9.80 6.79
N SER A 93 -1.14 -9.42 7.81
CA SER A 93 -1.66 -9.21 9.16
C SER A 93 -2.65 -8.05 9.26
N TYR A 94 -2.65 -7.13 8.29
CA TYR A 94 -3.61 -6.02 8.26
C TYR A 94 -5.00 -6.46 7.81
N PHE A 95 -5.10 -7.63 7.20
CA PHE A 95 -6.34 -8.13 6.60
C PHE A 95 -6.68 -9.50 7.18
N PRO A 96 -7.18 -9.56 8.44
CA PRO A 96 -7.42 -10.84 9.13
C PRO A 96 -8.45 -11.73 8.43
N ARG A 97 -9.27 -11.16 7.57
CA ARG A 97 -10.23 -11.91 6.74
C ARG A 97 -9.64 -12.39 5.42
N GLY A 98 -8.34 -12.17 5.20
CA GLY A 98 -7.65 -12.50 3.96
C GLY A 98 -7.79 -11.44 2.90
N LEU A 99 -7.12 -11.67 1.77
CA LEU A 99 -7.17 -10.77 0.62
C LEU A 99 -8.10 -11.34 -0.43
N THR A 100 -8.76 -10.46 -1.18
CA THR A 100 -9.56 -10.82 -2.35
C THR A 100 -8.93 -10.18 -3.57
N TYR A 101 -8.58 -10.98 -4.56
CA TYR A 101 -8.05 -10.49 -5.83
C TYR A 101 -9.19 -10.39 -6.83
N LEU A 102 -9.38 -9.19 -7.39
CA LEU A 102 -10.43 -8.90 -8.36
C LEU A 102 -9.82 -8.79 -9.75
N GLU A 103 -10.51 -9.31 -10.76
CA GLU A 103 -10.07 -9.17 -12.13
C GLU A 103 -10.18 -7.72 -12.60
N GLY A 104 -9.35 -7.37 -13.59
CA GLY A 104 -9.37 -6.05 -14.20
C GLY A 104 -8.66 -5.00 -13.38
N GLY A 105 -9.07 -3.76 -13.59
CA GLY A 105 -8.50 -2.59 -12.96
C GLY A 105 -9.14 -1.32 -13.51
N VAL A 106 -8.42 -0.19 -13.44
CA VAL A 106 -8.88 1.12 -13.92
C VAL A 106 -9.10 1.12 -15.44
N ASP A 107 -8.30 0.37 -16.15
CA ASP A 107 -8.37 0.30 -17.63
C ASP A 107 -9.40 -0.68 -18.14
#